data_4bb11004cdd45a3a3b46d8d2a93c06bc
#
_entry.id   4bb11004cdd45a3a3b46d8d2a93c06bc
#
_cell.length_a   1.000
_cell.length_b   1.000
_cell.length_c   1.000
_cell.angle_alpha   90.00
_cell.angle_beta   90.00
_cell.angle_gamma   90.00
#
_symmetry.space_group_name_H-M   'P 1'
#
loop_
_entity.id
_entity.type
_entity.pdbx_description
1 polymer ?
#
loop_
_entity_poly.entity_id
_entity_poly.type
_entity_poly.pdbx_seq_one_letter_code
_entity_poly.pdbx_strand_id
1 'polypeptide(L)' 'MKTLTSDIKNKISSFKDKFPEGRQRSAIIEALHLVQHKNEGYLTPELLGEVAEVLDVPAMYVYEVATFYSMFSTKPVG' A
#
# COMPACT_ATOMS: atom_id res chain seq x y z
N MET A 1 -2.03 -12.66 4.99
CA MET A 1 -1.72 -12.60 3.55
C MET A 1 -0.24 -12.33 3.39
N LYS A 2 0.47 -13.17 2.68
CA LYS A 2 1.91 -13.00 2.47
C LYS A 2 2.23 -12.13 1.26
N THR A 3 1.40 -12.24 0.23
CA THR A 3 1.58 -11.47 -1.00
C THR A 3 0.23 -10.93 -1.43
N LEU A 4 0.27 -9.94 -2.31
CA LEU A 4 -0.96 -9.37 -2.84
C LEU A 4 -1.60 -10.34 -3.84
N THR A 5 -2.91 -10.49 -3.76
CA THR A 5 -3.65 -11.29 -4.74
C THR A 5 -3.75 -10.50 -6.05
N SER A 6 -4.10 -11.20 -7.14
CA SER A 6 -4.27 -10.54 -8.43
C SER A 6 -5.34 -9.46 -8.37
N ASP A 7 -6.44 -9.72 -7.66
CA ASP A 7 -7.52 -8.74 -7.53
C ASP A 7 -7.03 -7.47 -6.84
N ILE A 8 -6.27 -7.62 -5.76
CA ILE A 8 -5.74 -6.48 -5.04
C ILE A 8 -4.74 -5.72 -5.89
N LYS A 9 -3.87 -6.43 -6.60
CA LYS A 9 -2.90 -5.80 -7.49
C LYS A 9 -3.59 -5.00 -8.58
N ASN A 10 -4.67 -5.54 -9.14
CA ASN A 10 -5.45 -4.84 -10.16
C ASN A 10 -6.07 -3.56 -9.61
N LYS A 11 -6.60 -3.61 -8.40
CA LYS A 11 -7.16 -2.43 -7.75
C LYS A 11 -6.10 -1.36 -7.50
N ILE A 12 -4.94 -1.76 -7.02
CA ILE A 12 -3.84 -0.83 -6.75
C ILE A 12 -3.35 -0.21 -8.07
N SER A 13 -3.24 -1.01 -9.11
CA SER A 13 -2.87 -0.50 -10.43
C SER A 13 -3.88 0.53 -10.92
N SER A 14 -5.16 0.30 -10.63
CA SER A 14 -6.21 1.25 -10.96
C SER A 14 -6.01 2.59 -10.25
N PHE A 15 -5.54 2.55 -9.01
CA PHE A 15 -5.24 3.78 -8.27
C PHE A 15 -4.13 4.59 -8.94
N LYS A 16 -3.15 3.91 -9.51
CA LYS A 16 -2.07 4.57 -10.23
C LYS A 16 -2.61 5.39 -11.40
N ASP A 17 -3.58 4.84 -12.12
CA ASP A 17 -4.21 5.52 -13.23
C ASP A 17 -5.19 6.61 -12.78
N LYS A 18 -5.84 6.39 -11.65
CA LYS A 18 -6.85 7.30 -11.11
C LYS A 18 -6.26 8.60 -10.62
N PHE A 19 -5.06 8.55 -9.99
CA PHE A 19 -4.44 9.73 -9.43
C PHE A 19 -3.41 10.28 -10.43
N PRO A 20 -3.47 11.59 -10.75
CA PRO A 20 -2.53 12.17 -11.70
C PRO A 20 -1.11 12.22 -11.14
N GLU A 21 -0.16 12.46 -12.04
CA GLU A 21 1.21 12.64 -11.66
C GLU A 21 1.32 13.74 -10.62
N GLY A 22 2.14 13.51 -9.60
CA GLY A 22 2.26 14.43 -8.48
C GLY A 22 1.37 14.07 -7.30
N ARG A 23 0.49 13.08 -7.47
CA ARG A 23 -0.38 12.62 -6.40
C ARG A 23 -0.09 11.18 -5.98
N GLN A 24 1.17 10.76 -6.14
CA GLN A 24 1.58 9.42 -5.75
C GLN A 24 1.30 9.11 -4.28
N ARG A 25 1.46 10.11 -3.41
CA ARG A 25 1.20 9.91 -1.99
C ARG A 25 -0.25 9.49 -1.75
N SER A 26 -1.19 10.14 -2.42
CA SER A 26 -2.61 9.79 -2.29
C SER A 26 -2.87 8.37 -2.76
N ALA A 27 -2.27 7.99 -3.89
CA ALA A 27 -2.40 6.63 -4.40
C ALA A 27 -1.82 5.61 -3.42
N ILE A 28 -0.69 5.91 -2.81
CA ILE A 28 -0.06 5.04 -1.82
C ILE A 28 -0.97 4.88 -0.60
N ILE A 29 -1.53 5.97 -0.10
CA ILE A 29 -2.41 5.93 1.07
C ILE A 29 -3.62 5.05 0.79
N GLU A 30 -4.27 5.23 -0.35
CA GLU A 30 -5.42 4.42 -0.74
C GLU A 30 -5.04 2.95 -0.86
N ALA A 31 -3.90 2.67 -1.50
CA ALA A 31 -3.43 1.30 -1.67
C ALA A 31 -3.12 0.65 -0.32
N LEU A 32 -2.48 1.38 0.58
CA LEU A 32 -2.15 0.85 1.91
C LEU A 32 -3.40 0.57 2.72
N HIS A 33 -4.42 1.43 2.64
CA HIS A 33 -5.69 1.18 3.30
C HIS A 33 -6.34 -0.11 2.81
N LEU A 34 -6.34 -0.30 1.49
CA LEU A 34 -6.91 -1.50 0.90
C LEU A 34 -6.17 -2.75 1.38
N VAL A 35 -4.85 -2.72 1.31
CA VAL A 35 -4.04 -3.88 1.70
C VAL A 35 -4.19 -4.15 3.19
N GLN A 36 -4.16 -3.12 4.02
CA GLN A 36 -4.31 -3.29 5.46
C GLN A 36 -5.66 -3.92 5.79
N HIS A 37 -6.72 -3.45 5.14
CA HIS A 37 -8.06 -3.99 5.36
C HIS A 37 -8.12 -5.48 4.98
N LYS A 38 -7.48 -5.85 3.87
CA LYS A 38 -7.49 -7.23 3.40
C LYS A 38 -6.55 -8.13 4.20
N ASN A 39 -5.60 -7.54 4.92
CA ASN A 39 -4.63 -8.27 5.72
C ASN A 39 -4.91 -8.12 7.23
N GLU A 40 -6.17 -8.22 7.59
CA GLU A 40 -6.60 -8.26 8.99
C GLU A 40 -6.19 -7.04 9.82
N GLY A 41 -5.99 -5.91 9.17
CA GLY A 41 -5.76 -4.65 9.85
C GLY A 41 -4.30 -4.27 10.05
N TYR A 42 -3.36 -4.97 9.42
CA TYR A 42 -1.95 -4.62 9.54
C TYR A 42 -1.22 -4.78 8.22
N LEU A 43 -0.02 -4.20 8.15
CA LEU A 43 0.83 -4.24 6.96
C LEU A 43 2.14 -4.92 7.30
N THR A 44 2.70 -5.67 6.34
CA THR A 44 4.03 -6.27 6.49
C THR A 44 5.00 -5.59 5.55
N PRO A 45 6.32 -5.65 5.82
CA PRO A 45 7.31 -5.09 4.90
C PRO A 45 7.20 -5.67 3.50
N GLU A 46 6.89 -6.94 3.38
CA GLU A 46 6.71 -7.59 2.09
C GLU A 46 5.56 -6.97 1.31
N LEU A 47 4.45 -6.72 1.98
CA LEU A 47 3.29 -6.11 1.34
C LEU A 47 3.58 -4.67 0.92
N LEU A 48 4.32 -3.94 1.74
CA LEU A 48 4.71 -2.57 1.38
C LEU A 48 5.58 -2.57 0.13
N GLY A 49 6.51 -3.51 0.03
CA GLY A 49 7.35 -3.63 -1.16
C GLY A 49 6.54 -3.95 -2.41
N GLU A 50 5.54 -4.82 -2.28
CA GLU A 50 4.69 -5.15 -3.42
C GLU A 50 3.83 -3.97 -3.86
N VAL A 51 3.31 -3.20 -2.91
CA VAL A 51 2.57 -1.99 -3.25
C VAL A 51 3.46 -1.03 -4.04
N ALA A 52 4.71 -0.88 -3.61
CA ALA A 52 5.66 -0.02 -4.32
C ALA A 52 5.87 -0.50 -5.76
N GLU A 53 6.00 -1.80 -5.97
CA GLU A 53 6.16 -2.36 -7.31
C GLU A 53 4.95 -2.08 -8.19
N VAL A 54 3.76 -2.31 -7.66
CA VAL A 54 2.53 -2.12 -8.45
C VAL A 54 2.35 -0.65 -8.81
N LEU A 55 2.65 0.24 -7.89
CA LEU A 55 2.51 1.68 -8.11
C LEU A 55 3.70 2.28 -8.85
N ASP A 56 4.75 1.50 -9.07
CA ASP A 56 5.97 1.96 -9.74
C ASP A 56 6.61 3.14 -9.00
N VAL A 57 6.72 3.02 -7.70
CA VAL A 57 7.38 4.01 -6.85
C VAL A 57 8.45 3.33 -6.01
N PRO A 58 9.43 4.09 -5.50
CA PRO A 58 10.45 3.50 -4.63
C PRO A 58 9.82 2.91 -3.36
N ALA A 59 10.31 1.75 -2.94
CA ALA A 59 9.82 1.11 -1.72
C ALA A 59 10.01 2.03 -0.51
N MET A 60 11.10 2.78 -0.49
CA MET A 60 11.38 3.72 0.57
C MET A 60 10.24 4.75 0.74
N TYR A 61 9.68 5.19 -0.38
CA TYR A 61 8.58 6.14 -0.36
C TYR A 61 7.35 5.54 0.33
N VAL A 62 7.05 4.28 0.02
CA VAL A 62 5.91 3.60 0.64
C VAL A 62 6.16 3.41 2.14
N TYR A 63 7.38 3.05 2.52
CA TYR A 63 7.73 2.91 3.93
C TYR A 63 7.60 4.23 4.69
N GLU A 64 8.00 5.33 4.07
CA GLU A 64 7.86 6.64 4.69
C GLU A 64 6.39 6.97 4.94
N VAL A 65 5.54 6.76 3.94
CA VAL A 65 4.12 7.02 4.09
C VAL A 65 3.53 6.16 5.19
N ALA A 66 3.86 4.87 5.22
CA ALA A 66 3.35 3.96 6.23
C ALA A 66 3.80 4.35 7.64
N THR A 67 5.00 4.91 7.76
CA THR A 67 5.56 5.30 9.05
C THR A 67 4.99 6.62 9.54
N PHE A 68 4.88 7.61 8.64
CA PHE A 68 4.42 8.94 9.01
C PHE A 68 2.92 9.00 9.32
N TYR A 69 2.14 8.14 8.71
CA TYR A 69 0.69 8.14 8.94
C TYR A 69 0.36 7.08 9.99
N SER A 70 0.07 7.54 11.20
CA SER A 70 -0.18 6.66 12.35
C SER A 70 -1.39 5.76 12.19
N MET A 71 -2.19 5.97 11.17
CA MET A 71 -3.36 5.13 10.90
C MET A 71 -2.98 3.75 10.37
N PHE A 72 -1.72 3.56 9.99
CA PHE A 72 -1.25 2.27 9.48
C PHE A 72 -0.52 1.50 10.57
N SER A 73 -0.81 0.21 10.65
CA SER A 73 -0.20 -0.68 11.62
C SER A 73 0.69 -1.68 10.89
N THR A 74 1.90 -1.87 11.38
CA THR A 74 2.83 -2.85 10.80
C THR A 74 2.89 -4.13 11.63
N LYS A 75 2.06 -4.21 12.68
CA LYS A 75 1.99 -5.38 13.54
C LYS A 75 0.53 -5.84 13.67
N PRO A 76 0.30 -7.14 13.88
CA PRO A 76 -1.07 -7.61 14.12
C PRO A 76 -1.68 -6.88 15.31
N VAL A 77 -2.93 -6.46 15.13
CA VAL A 77 -3.67 -5.81 16.20
C VAL A 77 -4.38 -6.89 16.99
N GLY A 78 -3.94 -7.09 18.19
CA GLY A 78 -4.47 -8.13 19.07
C GLY A 78 -5.72 -7.74 19.79
#